data_b1e0346610aa8ab863228a8a4c58145e
#
_entry.id   b1e0346610aa8ab863228a8a4c58145e
#
_cell.length_a   1.000
_cell.length_b   1.000
_cell.length_c   1.000
_cell.angle_alpha   90.00
_cell.angle_beta   90.00
_cell.angle_gamma   90.00
#
_symmetry.space_group_name_H-M   'P 1'
#
loop_
_entity.id
_entity.type
_entity.pdbx_description
1 polymer ?
#
loop_
_entity_poly.entity_id
_entity_poly.type
_entity_poly.pdbx_seq_one_letter_code
_entity_poly.pdbx_strand_id
1 'polypeptide(L)'
;MNTLVNFFQTLFSFAIIIPLSLFCLLPLKNQLKYPISKIVTLFLCSFFILGSLSSIVMTAFDIQNLNFVLFPDLVIFFFLIKSVTKAGTARCLFVFISVCCLISFFSLYAYFINSFFQEEISRGVNTSYSLIQMGLSVAAMGALVPLTKYYAWMIDNINIGKVWYLFSILPIALMVSNIYIIPISYANIRVGKVYAKGFIITIFELALYLIVFILFYIFSKTTIEKTKLTERNNILEIQKSYTESLQSYIKYTSKARHDFKHSVHVMSRLADEGNLSALKDYIAQYENSLTVTAPVRICKSDALNALFNHYRQQAIENDVDINWRIDLPDKSRILDVDLCSIFGNILENAIDGCCTVEEGKRYFNLTSEIKGDCLYIVSTNNYGKPLKMDGETYSSTKHQGKGIGLHSMKSITEVYDGIFDAGNNNGEFFVDIMLKY
;
A
#
# COMPACT_ATOMS: atom_id res chain seq x y z
N MET A 1 -48.16 -16.95 35.61
CA MET A 1 -46.86 -16.76 36.29
C MET A 1 -45.70 -17.36 35.49
N ASN A 2 -45.86 -18.54 34.88
CA ASN A 2 -44.78 -19.20 34.11
C ASN A 2 -44.34 -18.44 32.83
N THR A 3 -45.26 -17.79 32.10
CA THR A 3 -44.94 -17.05 30.88
C THR A 3 -44.09 -15.81 31.13
N LEU A 4 -44.31 -15.10 32.22
CA LEU A 4 -43.55 -13.93 32.60
C LEU A 4 -42.13 -14.33 33.07
N VAL A 5 -41.99 -15.41 33.80
CA VAL A 5 -40.71 -15.98 34.22
C VAL A 5 -39.91 -16.43 33.00
N ASN A 6 -40.51 -17.14 32.07
CA ASN A 6 -39.89 -17.56 30.81
C ASN A 6 -39.42 -16.38 29.98
N PHE A 7 -40.23 -15.31 29.90
CA PHE A 7 -39.86 -14.09 29.20
C PHE A 7 -38.55 -13.47 29.80
N PHE A 8 -38.49 -13.28 31.10
CA PHE A 8 -37.31 -12.71 31.73
C PHE A 8 -36.07 -13.62 31.66
N GLN A 9 -36.25 -14.91 31.75
CA GLN A 9 -35.16 -15.88 31.58
C GLN A 9 -34.60 -15.82 30.16
N THR A 10 -35.46 -15.76 29.15
CA THR A 10 -35.07 -15.64 27.75
C THR A 10 -34.34 -14.30 27.51
N LEU A 11 -34.90 -13.19 27.98
CA LEU A 11 -34.28 -11.86 27.87
C LEU A 11 -32.88 -11.86 28.51
N PHE A 12 -32.73 -12.50 29.68
CA PHE A 12 -31.45 -12.64 30.34
C PHE A 12 -30.44 -13.43 29.51
N SER A 13 -30.89 -14.47 28.80
CA SER A 13 -30.00 -15.27 27.92
C SER A 13 -29.48 -14.46 26.73
N PHE A 14 -30.22 -13.45 26.25
CA PHE A 14 -29.76 -12.52 25.23
C PHE A 14 -28.71 -11.51 25.76
N ALA A 15 -28.53 -11.39 27.08
CA ALA A 15 -27.58 -10.47 27.66
C ALA A 15 -26.13 -10.68 27.22
N ILE A 16 -25.80 -11.85 26.64
CA ILE A 16 -24.50 -12.13 26.02
C ILE A 16 -24.16 -11.16 24.87
N ILE A 17 -25.15 -10.53 24.26
CA ILE A 17 -24.94 -9.53 23.20
C ILE A 17 -24.22 -8.28 23.74
N ILE A 18 -24.33 -7.98 25.04
CA ILE A 18 -23.67 -6.81 25.67
C ILE A 18 -22.14 -6.97 25.65
N PRO A 19 -21.54 -8.02 26.22
CA PRO A 19 -20.10 -8.23 26.10
C PRO A 19 -19.66 -8.42 24.64
N LEU A 20 -20.46 -9.08 23.78
CA LEU A 20 -20.16 -9.19 22.36
C LEU A 20 -19.96 -7.83 21.70
N SER A 21 -20.89 -6.91 21.90
CA SER A 21 -20.82 -5.57 21.32
C SER A 21 -19.59 -4.79 21.83
N LEU A 22 -19.29 -4.88 23.12
CA LEU A 22 -18.11 -4.24 23.70
C LEU A 22 -16.80 -4.80 23.16
N PHE A 23 -16.68 -6.13 23.02
CA PHE A 23 -15.52 -6.77 22.38
C PHE A 23 -15.33 -6.35 20.93
N CYS A 24 -16.40 -6.14 20.19
CA CYS A 24 -16.32 -5.66 18.80
C CYS A 24 -15.87 -4.18 18.74
N LEU A 25 -16.31 -3.34 19.65
CA LEU A 25 -15.99 -1.91 19.64
C LEU A 25 -14.56 -1.61 20.08
N LEU A 26 -13.98 -2.41 20.99
CA LEU A 26 -12.63 -2.19 21.49
C LEU A 26 -11.56 -2.15 20.41
N PRO A 27 -11.46 -3.12 19.49
CA PRO A 27 -10.51 -3.06 18.37
C PRO A 27 -10.81 -1.95 17.36
N LEU A 28 -12.08 -1.54 17.24
CA LEU A 28 -12.54 -0.52 16.29
C LEU A 28 -12.54 0.90 16.86
N LYS A 29 -12.01 1.12 18.07
CA LYS A 29 -12.08 2.40 18.78
C LYS A 29 -11.62 3.63 18.00
N ASN A 30 -10.56 3.46 17.16
CA ASN A 30 -10.00 4.53 16.34
C ASN A 30 -10.84 4.81 15.08
N GLN A 31 -11.77 3.91 14.76
CA GLN A 31 -12.61 3.94 13.55
C GLN A 31 -14.07 4.30 13.87
N LEU A 32 -14.38 4.78 15.08
CA LEU A 32 -15.73 5.13 15.48
C LEU A 32 -16.17 6.45 14.81
N LYS A 33 -17.44 6.51 14.39
CA LYS A 33 -18.08 7.72 13.82
C LYS A 33 -18.64 8.65 14.89
N TYR A 34 -19.04 8.09 16.03
CA TYR A 34 -19.73 8.78 17.11
C TYR A 34 -19.00 8.60 18.44
N PRO A 35 -19.20 9.47 19.42
CA PRO A 35 -18.65 9.30 20.76
C PRO A 35 -19.20 8.03 21.41
N ILE A 36 -18.36 7.39 22.24
CA ILE A 36 -18.64 6.10 22.88
C ILE A 36 -19.98 6.13 23.63
N SER A 37 -20.31 7.23 24.34
CA SER A 37 -21.57 7.36 25.07
C SER A 37 -22.80 7.16 24.18
N LYS A 38 -22.84 7.80 23.01
CA LYS A 38 -23.95 7.63 22.04
C LYS A 38 -24.04 6.20 21.51
N ILE A 39 -22.87 5.57 21.25
CA ILE A 39 -22.81 4.20 20.77
C ILE A 39 -23.34 3.24 21.83
N VAL A 40 -22.88 3.37 23.08
CA VAL A 40 -23.35 2.53 24.19
C VAL A 40 -24.86 2.67 24.39
N THR A 41 -25.40 3.89 24.36
CA THR A 41 -26.86 4.12 24.45
C THR A 41 -27.60 3.42 23.29
N LEU A 42 -27.10 3.56 22.05
CA LEU A 42 -27.70 2.90 20.89
C LEU A 42 -27.72 1.38 21.06
N PHE A 43 -26.62 0.78 21.52
CA PHE A 43 -26.51 -0.68 21.70
C PHE A 43 -27.39 -1.18 22.83
N LEU A 44 -27.49 -0.45 23.94
CA LEU A 44 -28.41 -0.79 25.02
C LEU A 44 -29.87 -0.72 24.59
N CYS A 45 -30.27 0.36 23.91
CA CYS A 45 -31.63 0.46 23.36
C CYS A 45 -31.93 -0.69 22.36
N SER A 46 -30.98 -0.98 21.45
CA SER A 46 -31.13 -2.09 20.50
C SER A 46 -31.24 -3.43 21.21
N PHE A 47 -30.45 -3.67 22.26
CA PHE A 47 -30.52 -4.89 23.05
C PHE A 47 -31.92 -5.06 23.71
N PHE A 48 -32.45 -4.01 24.36
CA PHE A 48 -33.76 -4.08 24.98
C PHE A 48 -34.87 -4.29 23.97
N ILE A 49 -34.83 -3.64 22.82
CA ILE A 49 -35.85 -3.80 21.77
C ILE A 49 -35.77 -5.19 21.16
N LEU A 50 -34.63 -5.62 20.66
CA LEU A 50 -34.45 -6.90 19.99
C LEU A 50 -34.61 -8.06 20.98
N GLY A 51 -33.99 -7.99 22.14
CA GLY A 51 -34.09 -9.02 23.17
C GLY A 51 -35.53 -9.21 23.66
N SER A 52 -36.33 -8.13 23.84
CA SER A 52 -37.74 -8.23 24.18
C SER A 52 -38.57 -8.83 23.05
N LEU A 53 -38.32 -8.40 21.81
CA LEU A 53 -39.03 -8.97 20.63
C LEU A 53 -38.73 -10.47 20.50
N SER A 54 -37.45 -10.84 20.60
CA SER A 54 -36.98 -12.22 20.51
C SER A 54 -37.58 -13.08 21.64
N SER A 55 -37.65 -12.55 22.87
CA SER A 55 -38.27 -13.24 24.01
C SER A 55 -39.77 -13.44 23.82
N ILE A 56 -40.46 -12.45 23.24
CA ILE A 56 -41.91 -12.59 22.89
C ILE A 56 -42.09 -13.67 21.83
N VAL A 57 -41.28 -13.65 20.76
CA VAL A 57 -41.36 -14.65 19.68
C VAL A 57 -41.14 -16.06 20.24
N MET A 58 -40.08 -16.26 21.05
CA MET A 58 -39.78 -17.58 21.64
C MET A 58 -40.92 -18.06 22.56
N THR A 59 -41.51 -17.18 23.38
CA THR A 59 -42.60 -17.57 24.27
C THR A 59 -43.93 -17.79 23.54
N ALA A 60 -44.23 -17.02 22.50
CA ALA A 60 -45.46 -17.12 21.72
C ALA A 60 -45.50 -18.38 20.84
N PHE A 61 -44.33 -18.77 20.26
CA PHE A 61 -44.25 -19.92 19.36
C PHE A 61 -43.65 -21.17 20.00
N ASP A 62 -43.46 -21.17 21.31
CA ASP A 62 -42.81 -22.28 22.10
C ASP A 62 -41.49 -22.74 21.49
N ILE A 63 -40.65 -21.79 20.99
CA ILE A 63 -39.36 -22.07 20.40
C ILE A 63 -38.38 -22.38 21.53
N GLN A 64 -37.91 -23.62 21.60
CA GLN A 64 -37.02 -24.07 22.67
C GLN A 64 -35.53 -23.82 22.33
N ASN A 65 -35.20 -23.69 21.04
CA ASN A 65 -33.81 -23.48 20.61
C ASN A 65 -33.51 -21.97 20.42
N LEU A 66 -32.75 -21.41 21.35
CA LEU A 66 -32.35 -20.01 21.35
C LEU A 66 -31.67 -19.57 20.03
N ASN A 67 -30.95 -20.47 19.36
CA ASN A 67 -30.18 -20.13 18.16
C ASN A 67 -31.07 -19.67 17.00
N PHE A 68 -32.33 -20.12 16.90
CA PHE A 68 -33.25 -19.68 15.85
C PHE A 68 -33.49 -18.16 15.87
N VAL A 69 -33.42 -17.55 17.05
CA VAL A 69 -33.69 -16.11 17.22
C VAL A 69 -32.37 -15.34 17.37
N LEU A 70 -31.35 -15.96 17.99
CA LEU A 70 -30.06 -15.37 18.18
C LEU A 70 -29.35 -15.06 16.84
N PHE A 71 -29.42 -15.95 15.84
CA PHE A 71 -28.77 -15.71 14.54
C PHE A 71 -29.30 -14.48 13.80
N PRO A 72 -30.62 -14.26 13.63
CA PRO A 72 -31.15 -13.01 13.10
C PRO A 72 -30.70 -11.77 13.88
N ASP A 73 -30.70 -11.84 15.21
CA ASP A 73 -30.25 -10.75 16.06
C ASP A 73 -28.78 -10.42 15.84
N LEU A 74 -27.91 -11.42 15.70
CA LEU A 74 -26.49 -11.22 15.39
C LEU A 74 -26.29 -10.50 14.05
N VAL A 75 -27.08 -10.82 13.04
CA VAL A 75 -27.02 -10.12 11.74
C VAL A 75 -27.37 -8.64 11.91
N ILE A 76 -28.43 -8.33 12.66
CA ILE A 76 -28.83 -6.95 12.95
C ILE A 76 -27.71 -6.22 13.71
N PHE A 77 -27.12 -6.85 14.72
CA PHE A 77 -25.99 -6.27 15.47
C PHE A 77 -24.75 -6.04 14.61
N PHE A 78 -24.46 -6.90 13.64
CA PHE A 78 -23.41 -6.64 12.66
C PHE A 78 -23.65 -5.35 11.90
N PHE A 79 -24.85 -5.13 11.38
CA PHE A 79 -25.19 -3.90 10.67
C PHE A 79 -25.15 -2.67 11.59
N LEU A 80 -25.51 -2.78 12.86
CA LEU A 80 -25.37 -1.73 13.84
C LEU A 80 -23.88 -1.37 14.05
N ILE A 81 -23.00 -2.35 14.24
CA ILE A 81 -21.53 -2.14 14.36
C ILE A 81 -21.01 -1.44 13.10
N LYS A 82 -21.42 -1.91 11.93
CA LYS A 82 -21.01 -1.31 10.66
C LYS A 82 -21.50 0.14 10.50
N SER A 83 -22.68 0.47 10.98
CA SER A 83 -23.24 1.83 10.89
C SER A 83 -22.48 2.85 11.74
N VAL A 84 -21.97 2.44 12.92
CA VAL A 84 -21.26 3.31 13.85
C VAL A 84 -19.75 3.38 13.61
N THR A 85 -19.20 2.62 12.63
CA THR A 85 -17.76 2.57 12.33
C THR A 85 -17.44 3.08 10.93
N LYS A 86 -16.24 3.68 10.76
CA LYS A 86 -15.65 4.10 9.48
C LYS A 86 -14.93 2.94 8.77
N ALA A 87 -14.60 1.88 9.50
CA ALA A 87 -13.87 0.75 8.98
C ALA A 87 -14.57 0.09 7.78
N GLY A 88 -13.82 -0.43 6.83
CA GLY A 88 -14.35 -1.17 5.68
C GLY A 88 -15.14 -2.41 6.10
N THR A 89 -16.08 -2.86 5.25
CA THR A 89 -16.98 -3.99 5.57
C THR A 89 -16.21 -5.26 5.94
N ALA A 90 -15.15 -5.58 5.20
CA ALA A 90 -14.31 -6.76 5.46
C ALA A 90 -13.67 -6.74 6.87
N ARG A 91 -13.17 -5.57 7.31
CA ARG A 91 -12.58 -5.40 8.66
C ARG A 91 -13.64 -5.56 9.75
N CYS A 92 -14.80 -4.91 9.59
CA CYS A 92 -15.91 -5.05 10.53
C CYS A 92 -16.38 -6.50 10.62
N LEU A 93 -16.49 -7.20 9.47
CA LEU A 93 -16.91 -8.59 9.40
C LEU A 93 -15.94 -9.50 10.13
N PHE A 94 -14.62 -9.33 9.89
CA PHE A 94 -13.59 -10.12 10.57
C PHE A 94 -13.64 -9.92 12.08
N VAL A 95 -13.72 -8.67 12.56
CA VAL A 95 -13.82 -8.38 14.01
C VAL A 95 -15.07 -9.04 14.59
N PHE A 96 -16.22 -8.86 13.95
CA PHE A 96 -17.47 -9.42 14.41
C PHE A 96 -17.44 -10.94 14.49
N ILE A 97 -17.02 -11.62 13.43
CA ILE A 97 -16.93 -13.08 13.38
C ILE A 97 -15.90 -13.61 14.39
N SER A 98 -14.76 -12.93 14.56
CA SER A 98 -13.74 -13.28 15.56
C SER A 98 -14.30 -13.23 16.99
N VAL A 99 -15.09 -12.22 17.31
CA VAL A 99 -15.74 -12.09 18.61
C VAL A 99 -16.85 -13.13 18.80
N CYS A 100 -17.65 -13.39 17.77
CA CYS A 100 -18.65 -14.46 17.79
C CYS A 100 -17.99 -15.84 18.03
N CYS A 101 -16.84 -16.09 17.41
CA CYS A 101 -16.04 -17.30 17.63
C CYS A 101 -15.58 -17.40 19.10
N LEU A 102 -15.03 -16.33 19.69
CA LEU A 102 -14.65 -16.31 21.10
C LEU A 102 -15.86 -16.61 22.03
N ILE A 103 -16.99 -16.00 21.76
CA ILE A 103 -18.21 -16.25 22.55
C ILE A 103 -18.70 -17.69 22.37
N SER A 104 -18.55 -18.30 21.20
CA SER A 104 -18.86 -19.73 21.01
C SER A 104 -18.02 -20.65 21.90
N PHE A 105 -16.75 -20.33 22.15
CA PHE A 105 -15.95 -21.03 23.15
C PHE A 105 -16.50 -20.84 24.56
N PHE A 106 -16.88 -19.63 24.94
CA PHE A 106 -17.47 -19.38 26.26
C PHE A 106 -18.80 -20.08 26.44
N SER A 107 -19.61 -20.16 25.39
CA SER A 107 -20.84 -20.95 25.38
C SER A 107 -20.56 -22.42 25.65
N LEU A 108 -19.58 -22.98 24.96
CA LEU A 108 -19.21 -24.39 25.11
C LEU A 108 -18.64 -24.69 26.50
N TYR A 109 -17.75 -23.85 27.02
CA TYR A 109 -17.23 -24.00 28.39
C TYR A 109 -18.33 -23.83 29.45
N ALA A 110 -19.23 -22.87 29.27
CA ALA A 110 -20.38 -22.70 30.17
C ALA A 110 -21.29 -23.94 30.17
N TYR A 111 -21.49 -24.56 28.98
CA TYR A 111 -22.22 -25.78 28.84
C TYR A 111 -21.56 -26.95 29.60
N PHE A 112 -20.24 -27.11 29.44
CA PHE A 112 -19.49 -28.14 30.20
C PHE A 112 -19.53 -27.90 31.71
N ILE A 113 -19.34 -26.67 32.16
CA ILE A 113 -19.38 -26.33 33.60
C ILE A 113 -20.78 -26.57 34.17
N ASN A 114 -21.82 -26.10 33.46
CA ASN A 114 -23.19 -26.26 33.93
C ASN A 114 -23.65 -27.72 34.05
N SER A 115 -23.06 -28.62 33.22
CA SER A 115 -23.35 -30.04 33.24
C SER A 115 -22.93 -30.73 34.56
N PHE A 116 -22.04 -30.13 35.36
CA PHE A 116 -21.66 -30.64 36.69
C PHE A 116 -22.70 -30.32 37.77
N PHE A 117 -23.46 -29.22 37.59
CA PHE A 117 -24.38 -28.72 38.60
C PHE A 117 -25.83 -29.16 38.34
N GLN A 118 -26.15 -29.59 37.13
CA GLN A 118 -27.52 -29.97 36.74
C GLN A 118 -27.56 -31.37 36.11
N GLU A 119 -28.51 -32.18 36.55
CA GLU A 119 -28.68 -33.58 36.07
C GLU A 119 -29.54 -33.68 34.81
N GLU A 120 -30.50 -32.81 34.66
CA GLU A 120 -31.41 -32.80 33.51
C GLU A 120 -31.29 -31.47 32.73
N ILE A 121 -31.29 -31.58 31.40
CA ILE A 121 -31.54 -30.43 30.59
C ILE A 121 -33.05 -30.16 30.64
N SER A 122 -33.43 -29.09 31.30
CA SER A 122 -34.64 -28.41 30.83
C SER A 122 -34.30 -27.88 29.45
N ARG A 123 -34.95 -28.35 28.39
CA ARG A 123 -34.79 -27.85 27.01
C ARG A 123 -35.10 -26.36 26.84
N GLY A 124 -35.42 -25.68 27.97
CA GLY A 124 -35.64 -24.24 28.05
C GLY A 124 -34.37 -23.45 28.35
N VAL A 125 -34.50 -22.14 28.30
CA VAL A 125 -33.47 -21.17 28.69
C VAL A 125 -33.04 -21.41 30.12
N ASN A 126 -31.76 -21.73 30.30
CA ASN A 126 -31.19 -22.04 31.60
C ASN A 126 -30.42 -20.84 32.16
N THR A 127 -30.94 -20.23 33.22
CA THR A 127 -30.34 -19.05 33.88
C THR A 127 -28.94 -19.32 34.42
N SER A 128 -28.68 -20.52 34.96
CA SER A 128 -27.35 -20.90 35.48
C SER A 128 -26.31 -20.94 34.34
N TYR A 129 -26.69 -21.54 33.19
CA TYR A 129 -25.84 -21.54 32.00
C TYR A 129 -25.51 -20.10 31.53
N SER A 130 -26.53 -19.24 31.41
CA SER A 130 -26.36 -17.86 30.96
C SER A 130 -25.50 -17.04 31.93
N LEU A 131 -25.62 -17.26 33.25
CA LEU A 131 -24.76 -16.63 34.25
C LEU A 131 -23.29 -17.05 34.11
N ILE A 132 -23.04 -18.37 33.94
CA ILE A 132 -21.67 -18.87 33.75
C ILE A 132 -21.08 -18.31 32.46
N GLN A 133 -21.81 -18.31 31.36
CA GLN A 133 -21.38 -17.78 30.08
C GLN A 133 -21.04 -16.28 30.16
N MET A 134 -21.90 -15.50 30.83
CA MET A 134 -21.66 -14.08 31.05
C MET A 134 -20.44 -13.81 31.93
N GLY A 135 -20.28 -14.56 33.02
CA GLY A 135 -19.12 -14.52 33.89
C GLY A 135 -17.80 -14.82 33.18
N LEU A 136 -17.78 -15.89 32.35
CA LEU A 136 -16.63 -16.20 31.51
C LEU A 136 -16.33 -15.10 30.50
N SER A 137 -17.36 -14.53 29.85
CA SER A 137 -17.18 -13.45 28.88
C SER A 137 -16.60 -12.18 29.52
N VAL A 138 -17.07 -11.81 30.71
CA VAL A 138 -16.56 -10.63 31.45
C VAL A 138 -15.12 -10.85 31.91
N ALA A 139 -14.81 -12.03 32.46
CA ALA A 139 -13.45 -12.41 32.86
C ALA A 139 -12.47 -12.39 31.67
N ALA A 140 -12.88 -12.96 30.54
CA ALA A 140 -12.08 -12.92 29.30
C ALA A 140 -11.90 -11.50 28.76
N MET A 141 -12.92 -10.64 28.87
CA MET A 141 -12.80 -9.24 28.51
C MET A 141 -11.67 -8.56 29.28
N GLY A 142 -11.60 -8.75 30.60
CA GLY A 142 -10.50 -8.22 31.43
C GLY A 142 -9.12 -8.71 30.96
N ALA A 143 -9.00 -10.00 30.65
CA ALA A 143 -7.74 -10.60 30.19
C ALA A 143 -7.32 -10.17 28.76
N LEU A 144 -8.29 -9.94 27.87
CA LEU A 144 -8.03 -9.65 26.45
C LEU A 144 -7.90 -8.14 26.15
N VAL A 145 -8.35 -7.23 27.03
CA VAL A 145 -8.21 -5.77 26.85
C VAL A 145 -6.78 -5.36 26.46
N PRO A 146 -5.69 -5.85 27.07
CA PRO A 146 -4.33 -5.49 26.67
C PRO A 146 -3.98 -5.86 25.23
N LEU A 147 -4.60 -6.95 24.70
CA LEU A 147 -4.36 -7.44 23.34
C LEU A 147 -5.12 -6.60 22.29
N THR A 148 -6.16 -5.87 22.67
CA THR A 148 -6.96 -5.06 21.72
C THR A 148 -6.15 -3.99 21.03
N LYS A 149 -5.04 -3.50 21.63
CA LYS A 149 -4.13 -2.55 21.00
C LYS A 149 -3.46 -3.11 19.74
N TYR A 150 -3.07 -4.38 19.76
CA TYR A 150 -2.46 -5.06 18.60
C TYR A 150 -3.50 -5.27 17.51
N TYR A 151 -4.71 -5.63 17.91
CA TYR A 151 -5.83 -5.81 16.99
C TYR A 151 -6.24 -4.47 16.34
N ALA A 152 -6.37 -3.40 17.11
CA ALA A 152 -6.66 -2.06 16.59
C ALA A 152 -5.56 -1.61 15.61
N TRP A 153 -4.29 -1.83 15.96
CA TRP A 153 -3.17 -1.53 15.06
C TRP A 153 -3.28 -2.26 13.72
N MET A 154 -3.64 -3.55 13.71
CA MET A 154 -3.86 -4.30 12.48
C MET A 154 -4.99 -3.70 11.63
N ILE A 155 -6.13 -3.36 12.26
CA ILE A 155 -7.29 -2.76 11.59
C ILE A 155 -6.92 -1.42 10.94
N ASP A 156 -6.11 -0.61 11.61
CA ASP A 156 -5.74 0.73 11.13
C ASP A 156 -4.71 0.68 9.99
N ASN A 157 -3.81 -0.30 9.99
CA ASN A 157 -2.67 -0.33 9.06
C ASN A 157 -2.86 -1.26 7.86
N ILE A 158 -3.72 -2.29 7.94
CA ILE A 158 -3.94 -3.22 6.83
C ILE A 158 -5.13 -2.76 5.99
N ASN A 159 -4.85 -2.28 4.77
CA ASN A 159 -5.88 -1.73 3.88
C ASN A 159 -6.41 -2.73 2.84
N ILE A 160 -5.83 -3.93 2.76
CA ILE A 160 -6.15 -4.94 1.75
C ILE A 160 -7.39 -5.73 2.17
N GLY A 161 -8.56 -5.42 1.56
CA GLY A 161 -9.84 -6.04 1.92
C GLY A 161 -9.87 -7.56 1.78
N LYS A 162 -9.23 -8.12 0.74
CA LYS A 162 -9.20 -9.58 0.48
C LYS A 162 -8.56 -10.38 1.62
N VAL A 163 -7.55 -9.82 2.28
CA VAL A 163 -6.85 -10.47 3.40
C VAL A 163 -7.81 -10.71 4.57
N TRP A 164 -8.68 -9.76 4.89
CA TRP A 164 -9.63 -9.88 5.99
C TRP A 164 -10.68 -10.98 5.77
N TYR A 165 -11.16 -11.15 4.53
CA TYR A 165 -12.07 -12.24 4.19
C TYR A 165 -11.39 -13.60 4.34
N LEU A 166 -10.14 -13.74 3.88
CA LEU A 166 -9.39 -14.99 4.00
C LEU A 166 -9.21 -15.40 5.46
N PHE A 167 -8.79 -14.46 6.33
CA PHE A 167 -8.61 -14.73 7.75
C PHE A 167 -9.92 -14.93 8.53
N SER A 168 -11.07 -14.54 7.97
CA SER A 168 -12.38 -14.80 8.56
C SER A 168 -12.81 -16.28 8.44
N ILE A 169 -12.20 -17.05 7.54
CA ILE A 169 -12.58 -18.46 7.31
C ILE A 169 -12.33 -19.30 8.56
N LEU A 170 -11.19 -19.11 9.22
CA LEU A 170 -10.84 -19.91 10.42
C LEU A 170 -11.79 -19.65 11.60
N PRO A 171 -12.07 -18.41 12.03
CA PRO A 171 -13.06 -18.16 13.08
C PRO A 171 -14.47 -18.75 12.76
N ILE A 172 -14.90 -18.69 11.48
CA ILE A 172 -16.16 -19.31 11.06
C ILE A 172 -16.10 -20.82 11.25
N ALA A 173 -15.04 -21.48 10.79
CA ALA A 173 -14.89 -22.93 10.91
C ALA A 173 -14.90 -23.39 12.38
N LEU A 174 -14.18 -22.67 13.26
CA LEU A 174 -14.12 -22.97 14.69
C LEU A 174 -15.48 -22.72 15.37
N MET A 175 -16.19 -21.64 14.99
CA MET A 175 -17.52 -21.37 15.51
C MET A 175 -18.51 -22.49 15.13
N VAL A 176 -18.47 -22.97 13.89
CA VAL A 176 -19.29 -24.10 13.43
C VAL A 176 -18.91 -25.37 14.18
N SER A 177 -17.62 -25.65 14.35
CA SER A 177 -17.11 -26.80 15.15
C SER A 177 -17.64 -26.76 16.58
N ASN A 178 -17.55 -25.60 17.26
CA ASN A 178 -18.04 -25.43 18.62
C ASN A 178 -19.54 -25.70 18.75
N ILE A 179 -20.33 -25.23 17.77
CA ILE A 179 -21.79 -25.50 17.76
C ILE A 179 -22.07 -27.00 17.58
N TYR A 180 -21.28 -27.68 16.75
CA TYR A 180 -21.46 -29.11 16.47
C TYR A 180 -20.99 -30.01 17.64
N ILE A 181 -19.99 -29.59 18.40
CA ILE A 181 -19.46 -30.32 19.56
C ILE A 181 -20.45 -30.33 20.73
N ILE A 182 -21.37 -29.35 20.83
CA ILE A 182 -22.36 -29.30 21.91
C ILE A 182 -23.36 -30.46 21.78
N PRO A 183 -23.35 -31.43 22.74
CA PRO A 183 -24.30 -32.54 22.71
C PRO A 183 -25.71 -32.05 22.98
N ILE A 184 -26.71 -32.80 22.45
CA ILE A 184 -28.13 -32.46 22.62
C ILE A 184 -28.57 -32.65 24.09
N SER A 185 -27.84 -33.46 24.87
CA SER A 185 -28.19 -33.80 26.27
C SER A 185 -26.98 -33.91 27.17
N TYR A 186 -27.08 -33.40 28.43
CA TYR A 186 -26.01 -33.56 29.43
C TYR A 186 -25.75 -35.03 29.76
N ALA A 187 -26.74 -35.90 29.66
CA ALA A 187 -26.54 -37.35 29.84
C ALA A 187 -25.48 -37.89 28.87
N ASN A 188 -25.48 -37.42 27.63
CA ASN A 188 -24.50 -37.84 26.61
C ASN A 188 -23.07 -37.41 26.92
N ILE A 189 -22.88 -36.31 27.69
CA ILE A 189 -21.54 -35.84 28.11
C ILE A 189 -20.90 -36.79 29.10
N ARG A 190 -21.70 -37.34 29.99
CA ARG A 190 -21.20 -38.21 31.10
C ARG A 190 -20.82 -39.62 30.64
N VAL A 191 -21.32 -40.03 29.45
CA VAL A 191 -21.06 -41.38 28.89
C VAL A 191 -19.73 -41.41 28.15
N GLY A 192 -18.89 -42.42 28.40
CA GLY A 192 -17.74 -42.75 27.54
C GLY A 192 -16.60 -41.75 27.50
N LYS A 193 -16.42 -40.93 28.54
CA LYS A 193 -15.37 -39.88 28.61
C LYS A 193 -15.53 -38.78 27.50
N VAL A 194 -16.73 -38.61 26.95
CA VAL A 194 -17.02 -37.58 25.92
C VAL A 194 -16.67 -36.19 26.43
N TYR A 195 -16.95 -35.91 27.72
CA TYR A 195 -16.55 -34.66 28.39
C TYR A 195 -15.06 -34.36 28.25
N ALA A 196 -14.20 -35.30 28.63
CA ALA A 196 -12.73 -35.12 28.62
C ALA A 196 -12.23 -34.93 27.18
N LYS A 197 -12.76 -35.67 26.22
CA LYS A 197 -12.40 -35.55 24.81
C LYS A 197 -12.84 -34.22 24.24
N GLY A 198 -14.08 -33.78 24.48
CA GLY A 198 -14.59 -32.49 24.05
C GLY A 198 -13.79 -31.34 24.65
N PHE A 199 -13.47 -31.38 25.92
CA PHE A 199 -12.66 -30.34 26.59
C PHE A 199 -11.24 -30.26 26.02
N ILE A 200 -10.58 -31.37 25.73
CA ILE A 200 -9.26 -31.40 25.10
C ILE A 200 -9.31 -30.82 23.70
N ILE A 201 -10.29 -31.21 22.89
CA ILE A 201 -10.45 -30.69 21.52
C ILE A 201 -10.59 -29.16 21.54
N THR A 202 -11.44 -28.61 22.41
CA THR A 202 -11.68 -27.18 22.50
C THR A 202 -10.47 -26.38 22.96
N ILE A 203 -9.61 -26.97 23.84
CA ILE A 203 -8.32 -26.35 24.20
C ILE A 203 -7.41 -26.27 22.96
N PHE A 204 -7.33 -27.35 22.17
CA PHE A 204 -6.53 -27.34 20.93
C PHE A 204 -7.06 -26.34 19.92
N GLU A 205 -8.38 -26.25 19.75
CA GLU A 205 -9.00 -25.27 18.86
C GLU A 205 -8.72 -23.83 19.31
N LEU A 206 -8.81 -23.54 20.60
CA LEU A 206 -8.49 -22.23 21.15
C LEU A 206 -7.00 -21.90 20.98
N ALA A 207 -6.11 -22.86 21.22
CA ALA A 207 -4.68 -22.69 20.98
C ALA A 207 -4.38 -22.43 19.50
N LEU A 208 -5.01 -23.18 18.59
CA LEU A 208 -4.89 -22.96 17.15
C LEU A 208 -5.35 -21.57 16.76
N TYR A 209 -6.49 -21.12 17.27
CA TYR A 209 -7.01 -19.77 17.02
C TYR A 209 -6.01 -18.70 17.45
N LEU A 210 -5.44 -18.80 18.66
CA LEU A 210 -4.44 -17.87 19.17
C LEU A 210 -3.15 -17.88 18.34
N ILE A 211 -2.66 -19.06 17.96
CA ILE A 211 -1.45 -19.21 17.12
C ILE A 211 -1.67 -18.51 15.76
N VAL A 212 -2.79 -18.79 15.10
CA VAL A 212 -3.06 -18.18 13.80
C VAL A 212 -3.23 -16.67 13.91
N PHE A 213 -3.85 -16.17 14.99
CA PHE A 213 -3.95 -14.74 15.25
C PHE A 213 -2.56 -14.09 15.44
N ILE A 214 -1.67 -14.72 16.20
CA ILE A 214 -0.29 -14.25 16.40
C ILE A 214 0.49 -14.26 15.07
N LEU A 215 0.38 -15.33 14.29
CA LEU A 215 1.01 -15.43 12.97
C LEU A 215 0.51 -14.35 12.03
N PHE A 216 -0.81 -14.09 12.04
CA PHE A 216 -1.39 -13.01 11.24
C PHE A 216 -0.85 -11.64 11.65
N TYR A 217 -0.72 -11.38 12.94
CA TYR A 217 -0.12 -10.14 13.44
C TYR A 217 1.34 -9.99 13.00
N ILE A 218 2.16 -11.03 13.18
CA ILE A 218 3.59 -11.02 12.79
C ILE A 218 3.71 -10.79 11.27
N PHE A 219 2.98 -11.56 10.48
CA PHE A 219 2.97 -11.41 9.02
C PHE A 219 2.59 -9.99 8.58
N SER A 220 1.53 -9.46 9.16
CA SER A 220 1.05 -8.11 8.86
C SER A 220 2.09 -7.05 9.20
N LYS A 221 2.71 -7.16 10.39
CA LYS A 221 3.76 -6.24 10.82
C LYS A 221 4.96 -6.28 9.88
N THR A 222 5.45 -7.47 9.56
CA THR A 222 6.61 -7.65 8.66
C THR A 222 6.32 -7.10 7.26
N THR A 223 5.12 -7.35 6.73
CA THR A 223 4.73 -6.85 5.40
C THR A 223 4.69 -5.32 5.36
N ILE A 224 4.10 -4.67 6.37
CA ILE A 224 4.03 -3.21 6.45
C ILE A 224 5.42 -2.60 6.60
N GLU A 225 6.27 -3.17 7.46
CA GLU A 225 7.66 -2.72 7.63
C GLU A 225 8.46 -2.84 6.33
N LYS A 226 8.31 -3.97 5.62
CA LYS A 226 8.95 -4.18 4.31
C LYS A 226 8.50 -3.15 3.28
N THR A 227 7.20 -2.85 3.19
CA THR A 227 6.67 -1.83 2.27
C THR A 227 7.25 -0.46 2.57
N LYS A 228 7.30 -0.06 3.85
CA LYS A 228 7.90 1.22 4.27
C LYS A 228 9.40 1.31 3.96
N LEU A 229 10.14 0.20 4.12
CA LEU A 229 11.56 0.16 3.77
C LEU A 229 11.76 0.31 2.26
N THR A 230 10.95 -0.35 1.45
CA THR A 230 11.00 -0.23 -0.01
C THR A 230 10.72 1.20 -0.45
N GLU A 231 9.67 1.83 0.08
CA GLU A 231 9.33 3.24 -0.20
C GLU A 231 10.49 4.18 0.19
N ARG A 232 11.08 3.97 1.37
CA ARG A 232 12.22 4.77 1.81
C ARG A 232 13.44 4.60 0.91
N ASN A 233 13.73 3.38 0.47
CA ASN A 233 14.83 3.10 -0.46
C ASN A 233 14.61 3.80 -1.81
N ASN A 234 13.39 3.78 -2.35
CA ASN A 234 13.08 4.48 -3.59
C ASN A 234 13.32 5.99 -3.46
N ILE A 235 12.92 6.61 -2.33
CA ILE A 235 13.18 8.03 -2.07
C ILE A 235 14.69 8.31 -2.02
N LEU A 236 15.46 7.44 -1.36
CA LEU A 236 16.92 7.60 -1.27
C LEU A 236 17.60 7.45 -2.64
N GLU A 237 17.14 6.55 -3.51
CA GLU A 237 17.63 6.42 -4.89
C GLU A 237 17.36 7.68 -5.72
N ILE A 238 16.17 8.26 -5.62
CA ILE A 238 15.84 9.52 -6.28
C ILE A 238 16.75 10.65 -5.78
N GLN A 239 16.94 10.77 -4.47
CA GLN A 239 17.84 11.78 -3.89
C GLN A 239 19.29 11.60 -4.36
N LYS A 240 19.77 10.36 -4.46
CA LYS A 240 21.11 10.04 -4.95
C LYS A 240 21.27 10.49 -6.41
N SER A 241 20.36 10.12 -7.28
CA SER A 241 20.34 10.51 -8.70
C SER A 241 20.33 12.05 -8.86
N TYR A 242 19.51 12.74 -8.07
CA TYR A 242 19.49 14.21 -8.05
C TYR A 242 20.83 14.81 -7.65
N THR A 243 21.46 14.27 -6.60
CA THR A 243 22.76 14.74 -6.12
C THR A 243 23.87 14.53 -7.14
N GLU A 244 23.87 13.40 -7.84
CA GLU A 244 24.83 13.09 -8.91
C GLU A 244 24.68 14.05 -10.10
N SER A 245 23.44 14.34 -10.48
CA SER A 245 23.12 15.32 -11.54
C SER A 245 23.58 16.73 -11.16
N LEU A 246 23.37 17.15 -9.91
CA LEU A 246 23.81 18.43 -9.40
C LEU A 246 25.34 18.55 -9.38
N GLN A 247 26.04 17.48 -8.95
CA GLN A 247 27.50 17.44 -8.96
C GLN A 247 28.07 17.55 -10.38
N SER A 248 27.45 16.86 -11.34
CA SER A 248 27.80 16.95 -12.75
C SER A 248 27.64 18.39 -13.28
N TYR A 249 26.53 19.04 -12.96
CA TYR A 249 26.29 20.43 -13.31
C TYR A 249 27.31 21.40 -12.69
N ILE A 250 27.66 21.23 -11.40
CA ILE A 250 28.68 22.05 -10.71
C ILE A 250 30.06 21.86 -11.37
N LYS A 251 30.43 20.64 -11.71
CA LYS A 251 31.67 20.32 -12.39
C LYS A 251 31.76 21.00 -13.78
N TYR A 252 30.65 20.91 -14.55
CA TYR A 252 30.55 21.54 -15.86
C TYR A 252 30.70 23.08 -15.78
N THR A 253 29.92 23.71 -14.90
CA THR A 253 29.98 25.18 -14.73
C THR A 253 31.33 25.66 -14.20
N SER A 254 31.98 24.88 -13.35
CA SER A 254 33.33 25.17 -12.84
C SER A 254 34.37 25.09 -13.97
N LYS A 255 34.28 24.09 -14.85
CA LYS A 255 35.13 23.97 -16.03
C LYS A 255 34.95 25.16 -16.99
N ALA A 256 33.69 25.46 -17.36
CA ALA A 256 33.38 26.57 -18.23
C ALA A 256 33.92 27.92 -17.69
N ARG A 257 33.77 28.17 -16.40
CA ARG A 257 34.31 29.36 -15.74
C ARG A 257 35.86 29.40 -15.76
N HIS A 258 36.51 28.27 -15.57
CA HIS A 258 37.98 28.15 -15.63
C HIS A 258 38.47 28.47 -17.03
N ASP A 259 37.85 27.91 -18.07
CA ASP A 259 38.25 28.11 -19.47
C ASP A 259 38.04 29.57 -19.91
N PHE A 260 36.91 30.18 -19.50
CA PHE A 260 36.66 31.61 -19.69
C PHE A 260 37.73 32.47 -19.04
N LYS A 261 38.09 32.19 -17.78
CA LYS A 261 39.15 32.92 -17.05
C LYS A 261 40.49 32.80 -17.75
N HIS A 262 40.83 31.62 -18.28
CA HIS A 262 42.05 31.41 -19.06
C HIS A 262 42.07 32.27 -20.33
N SER A 263 40.95 32.30 -21.07
CA SER A 263 40.85 33.11 -22.30
C SER A 263 40.96 34.60 -22.02
N VAL A 264 40.35 35.10 -20.94
CA VAL A 264 40.48 36.50 -20.50
C VAL A 264 41.95 36.83 -20.13
N HIS A 265 42.67 35.92 -19.48
CA HIS A 265 44.10 36.13 -19.17
C HIS A 265 44.98 36.24 -20.41
N VAL A 266 44.71 35.38 -21.43
CA VAL A 266 45.44 35.49 -22.72
C VAL A 266 45.16 36.80 -23.39
N MET A 267 43.89 37.26 -23.44
CA MET A 267 43.53 38.57 -24.01
C MET A 267 44.21 39.71 -23.26
N SER A 268 44.22 39.70 -21.94
CA SER A 268 44.86 40.75 -21.13
C SER A 268 46.39 40.81 -21.41
N ARG A 269 47.06 39.68 -21.50
CA ARG A 269 48.49 39.61 -21.79
C ARG A 269 48.81 40.16 -23.17
N LEU A 270 48.03 39.80 -24.22
CA LEU A 270 48.25 40.34 -25.56
C LEU A 270 47.99 41.85 -25.63
N ALA A 271 47.06 42.36 -24.81
CA ALA A 271 46.83 43.81 -24.67
C ALA A 271 48.00 44.51 -23.98
N ASP A 272 48.55 43.96 -22.91
CA ASP A 272 49.70 44.50 -22.16
C ASP A 272 50.99 44.50 -23.00
N GLU A 273 51.15 43.52 -23.90
CA GLU A 273 52.25 43.44 -24.85
C GLU A 273 52.08 44.42 -26.04
N GLY A 274 50.96 45.14 -26.12
CA GLY A 274 50.67 46.08 -27.20
C GLY A 274 50.40 45.42 -28.58
N ASN A 275 50.25 44.09 -28.60
CA ASN A 275 50.10 43.35 -29.85
C ASN A 275 48.60 43.27 -30.27
N LEU A 276 48.14 44.41 -30.82
CA LEU A 276 46.76 44.60 -31.23
C LEU A 276 46.32 43.61 -32.34
N SER A 277 47.24 43.21 -33.22
CA SER A 277 46.92 42.25 -34.30
C SER A 277 46.64 40.86 -33.70
N ALA A 278 47.55 40.32 -32.88
CA ALA A 278 47.37 39.03 -32.26
C ALA A 278 46.14 39.00 -31.31
N LEU A 279 45.85 40.13 -30.64
CA LEU A 279 44.66 40.24 -29.79
C LEU A 279 43.36 40.14 -30.63
N LYS A 280 43.29 40.83 -31.76
CA LYS A 280 42.14 40.75 -32.68
C LYS A 280 41.95 39.33 -33.24
N ASP A 281 43.06 38.72 -33.66
CA ASP A 281 43.03 37.34 -34.16
C ASP A 281 42.58 36.33 -33.10
N TYR A 282 43.05 36.50 -31.87
CA TYR A 282 42.63 35.63 -30.74
C TYR A 282 41.15 35.82 -30.37
N ILE A 283 40.66 37.06 -30.34
CA ILE A 283 39.26 37.37 -30.11
C ILE A 283 38.39 36.75 -31.21
N ALA A 284 38.77 36.90 -32.49
CA ALA A 284 38.07 36.32 -33.61
C ALA A 284 38.05 34.76 -33.54
N GLN A 285 39.17 34.16 -33.17
CA GLN A 285 39.22 32.71 -32.94
C GLN A 285 38.33 32.28 -31.73
N TYR A 286 38.31 33.07 -30.66
CA TYR A 286 37.49 32.80 -29.49
C TYR A 286 36.03 33.00 -29.81
N GLU A 287 35.64 34.06 -30.55
CA GLU A 287 34.26 34.24 -31.07
C GLU A 287 33.85 33.10 -31.98
N ASN A 288 34.71 32.66 -32.89
CA ASN A 288 34.45 31.52 -33.75
C ASN A 288 34.30 30.21 -32.93
N SER A 289 35.11 30.00 -31.90
CA SER A 289 34.95 28.86 -31.01
C SER A 289 33.66 28.91 -30.20
N LEU A 290 33.20 30.10 -29.83
CA LEU A 290 31.88 30.32 -29.21
C LEU A 290 30.72 30.18 -30.21
N THR A 291 30.90 30.55 -31.50
CA THR A 291 29.88 30.39 -32.51
C THR A 291 29.70 28.97 -33.01
N VAL A 292 30.75 28.20 -33.10
CA VAL A 292 30.70 26.72 -33.34
C VAL A 292 30.08 26.01 -32.16
N THR A 293 30.28 26.52 -30.94
CA THR A 293 29.71 26.04 -29.68
C THR A 293 28.60 26.96 -29.14
N ALA A 294 28.12 27.93 -29.91
CA ALA A 294 27.08 28.84 -29.44
C ALA A 294 25.87 28.03 -28.95
N PRO A 295 25.47 28.21 -27.70
CA PRO A 295 24.32 27.49 -27.18
C PRO A 295 23.09 27.89 -28.02
N VAL A 296 22.56 26.92 -28.74
CA VAL A 296 21.31 27.12 -29.46
C VAL A 296 20.21 27.19 -28.43
N ARG A 297 19.42 28.24 -28.44
CA ARG A 297 18.27 28.33 -27.57
C ARG A 297 17.17 27.43 -28.12
N ILE A 298 17.02 26.25 -27.50
CA ILE A 298 16.08 25.20 -27.92
C ILE A 298 14.73 25.38 -27.23
N CYS A 299 14.74 25.85 -25.97
CA CYS A 299 13.53 26.08 -25.17
C CYS A 299 13.68 27.28 -24.24
N LYS A 300 12.63 27.62 -23.45
CA LYS A 300 12.67 28.77 -22.52
C LYS A 300 13.40 28.46 -21.20
N SER A 301 13.51 27.19 -20.80
CA SER A 301 14.22 26.78 -19.59
C SER A 301 15.72 26.80 -19.80
N ASP A 302 16.43 27.60 -18.99
CA ASP A 302 17.89 27.70 -19.07
C ASP A 302 18.57 26.38 -18.67
N ALA A 303 18.00 25.63 -17.74
CA ALA A 303 18.50 24.32 -17.32
C ALA A 303 18.41 23.28 -18.44
N LEU A 304 17.28 23.19 -19.11
CA LEU A 304 17.09 22.28 -20.26
C LEU A 304 17.95 22.71 -21.46
N ASN A 305 18.10 24.03 -21.72
CA ASN A 305 19.01 24.51 -22.76
C ASN A 305 20.47 24.10 -22.49
N ALA A 306 20.93 24.21 -21.25
CA ALA A 306 22.27 23.78 -20.89
C ALA A 306 22.47 22.27 -21.10
N LEU A 307 21.47 21.46 -20.73
CA LEU A 307 21.43 20.02 -20.92
C LEU A 307 21.49 19.64 -22.41
N PHE A 308 20.60 20.18 -23.23
CA PHE A 308 20.55 19.90 -24.66
C PHE A 308 21.84 20.32 -25.38
N ASN A 309 22.40 21.48 -25.06
CA ASN A 309 23.65 21.95 -25.68
C ASN A 309 24.84 21.07 -25.26
N HIS A 310 24.88 20.58 -24.02
CA HIS A 310 25.92 19.64 -23.57
C HIS A 310 25.89 18.35 -24.39
N TYR A 311 24.72 17.72 -24.52
CA TYR A 311 24.61 16.47 -25.27
C TYR A 311 24.71 16.66 -26.79
N ARG A 312 24.32 17.82 -27.32
CA ARG A 312 24.57 18.21 -28.71
C ARG A 312 26.08 18.23 -29.01
N GLN A 313 26.87 18.82 -28.12
CA GLN A 313 28.32 18.81 -28.24
C GLN A 313 28.88 17.39 -28.20
N GLN A 314 28.44 16.57 -27.29
CA GLN A 314 28.83 15.16 -27.21
C GLN A 314 28.46 14.39 -28.49
N ALA A 315 27.29 14.64 -29.04
CA ALA A 315 26.85 14.00 -30.30
C ALA A 315 27.79 14.38 -31.47
N ILE A 316 28.16 15.67 -31.59
CA ILE A 316 29.11 16.16 -32.60
C ILE A 316 30.50 15.50 -32.40
N GLU A 317 31.00 15.44 -31.20
CA GLU A 317 32.30 14.83 -30.86
C GLU A 317 32.36 13.34 -31.16
N ASN A 318 31.18 12.64 -31.12
CA ASN A 318 31.06 11.22 -31.39
C ASN A 318 30.51 10.88 -32.79
N ASP A 319 30.44 11.85 -33.71
CA ASP A 319 29.94 11.67 -35.08
C ASP A 319 28.53 11.03 -35.11
N VAL A 320 27.62 11.54 -34.26
CA VAL A 320 26.22 11.15 -34.20
C VAL A 320 25.35 12.17 -34.94
N ASP A 321 24.65 11.74 -35.99
CA ASP A 321 23.68 12.57 -36.68
C ASP A 321 22.43 12.77 -35.81
N ILE A 322 22.12 13.99 -35.44
CA ILE A 322 21.03 14.34 -34.52
C ILE A 322 19.92 15.10 -35.24
N ASN A 323 18.70 14.66 -35.08
CA ASN A 323 17.51 15.34 -35.54
C ASN A 323 16.57 15.58 -34.36
N TRP A 324 16.65 16.77 -33.75
CA TRP A 324 15.86 17.14 -32.57
C TRP A 324 14.83 18.18 -32.90
N ARG A 325 13.57 17.91 -32.51
CA ARG A 325 12.44 18.84 -32.59
C ARG A 325 11.81 18.92 -31.21
N ILE A 326 12.15 19.99 -30.47
CA ILE A 326 11.77 20.15 -29.07
C ILE A 326 10.75 21.27 -28.95
N ASP A 327 9.52 20.90 -28.61
CA ASP A 327 8.46 21.82 -28.22
C ASP A 327 8.06 21.51 -26.78
N LEU A 328 8.20 22.52 -25.90
CA LEU A 328 7.93 22.41 -24.47
C LEU A 328 7.00 23.52 -24.01
N PRO A 329 6.08 23.23 -23.07
CA PRO A 329 5.11 24.23 -22.61
C PRO A 329 5.79 25.35 -21.84
N ASP A 330 5.37 26.58 -22.13
CA ASP A 330 5.86 27.81 -21.47
C ASP A 330 5.56 27.83 -19.95
N LYS A 331 4.43 27.26 -19.57
CA LYS A 331 3.97 27.08 -18.19
C LYS A 331 3.43 25.67 -18.05
N SER A 332 4.09 24.86 -17.29
CA SER A 332 3.72 23.47 -17.06
C SER A 332 3.72 23.17 -15.55
N ARG A 333 2.92 22.21 -15.13
CA ARG A 333 3.01 21.63 -13.79
C ARG A 333 4.20 20.69 -13.65
N ILE A 334 4.83 20.33 -14.79
CA ILE A 334 6.01 19.48 -14.79
C ILE A 334 7.21 20.33 -14.38
N LEU A 335 7.92 19.90 -13.35
CA LEU A 335 9.09 20.60 -12.85
C LEU A 335 10.27 20.48 -13.83
N ASP A 336 11.03 21.56 -14.03
CA ASP A 336 12.24 21.54 -14.88
C ASP A 336 13.25 20.46 -14.47
N VAL A 337 13.34 20.14 -13.17
CA VAL A 337 14.19 19.07 -12.64
C VAL A 337 13.79 17.69 -13.16
N ASP A 338 12.47 17.44 -13.24
CA ASP A 338 11.93 16.17 -13.72
C ASP A 338 12.11 16.04 -15.24
N LEU A 339 11.90 17.15 -15.99
CA LEU A 339 12.20 17.21 -17.41
C LEU A 339 13.70 17.02 -17.68
N CYS A 340 14.58 17.65 -16.89
CA CYS A 340 16.03 17.45 -16.98
C CYS A 340 16.43 15.99 -16.71
N SER A 341 15.77 15.34 -15.76
CA SER A 341 16.00 13.92 -15.47
C SER A 341 15.55 13.03 -16.63
N ILE A 342 14.36 13.26 -17.18
CA ILE A 342 13.84 12.50 -18.33
C ILE A 342 14.74 12.69 -19.55
N PHE A 343 14.94 13.94 -20.00
CA PHE A 343 15.76 14.22 -21.17
C PHE A 343 17.21 13.80 -20.99
N GLY A 344 17.80 13.99 -19.79
CA GLY A 344 19.16 13.55 -19.49
C GLY A 344 19.35 12.07 -19.69
N ASN A 345 18.43 11.25 -19.16
CA ASN A 345 18.46 9.80 -19.34
C ASN A 345 18.25 9.38 -20.81
N ILE A 346 17.34 10.04 -21.54
CA ILE A 346 17.13 9.78 -22.97
C ILE A 346 18.39 10.09 -23.77
N LEU A 347 18.95 11.30 -23.59
CA LEU A 347 20.10 11.81 -24.33
C LEU A 347 21.35 10.96 -24.08
N GLU A 348 21.62 10.64 -22.80
CA GLU A 348 22.75 9.79 -22.41
C GLU A 348 22.63 8.39 -23.00
N ASN A 349 21.46 7.75 -22.85
CA ASN A 349 21.26 6.39 -23.36
C ASN A 349 21.35 6.32 -24.89
N ALA A 350 20.83 7.33 -25.60
CA ALA A 350 20.84 7.38 -27.04
C ALA A 350 22.26 7.54 -27.59
N ILE A 351 23.05 8.48 -27.05
CA ILE A 351 24.45 8.71 -27.47
C ILE A 351 25.30 7.48 -27.19
N ASP A 352 25.17 6.89 -25.98
CA ASP A 352 25.88 5.66 -25.63
C ASP A 352 25.52 4.49 -26.55
N GLY A 353 24.23 4.35 -26.91
CA GLY A 353 23.77 3.36 -27.88
C GLY A 353 24.42 3.58 -29.24
N CYS A 354 24.37 4.81 -29.76
CA CYS A 354 24.98 5.19 -31.03
C CYS A 354 26.49 4.93 -31.06
N CYS A 355 27.22 5.18 -29.97
CA CYS A 355 28.66 4.92 -29.88
C CYS A 355 29.02 3.43 -30.03
N THR A 356 28.07 2.53 -29.96
CA THR A 356 28.28 1.09 -30.25
C THR A 356 28.17 0.73 -31.72
N VAL A 357 27.74 1.68 -32.58
CA VAL A 357 27.61 1.55 -34.05
C VAL A 357 28.85 2.12 -34.73
N GLU A 358 29.18 1.66 -35.94
CA GLU A 358 30.26 2.18 -36.77
C GLU A 358 30.07 3.70 -37.03
N GLU A 359 31.19 4.44 -37.06
CA GLU A 359 31.19 5.88 -37.39
C GLU A 359 30.57 6.12 -38.79
N GLY A 360 29.88 7.27 -38.94
CA GLY A 360 29.18 7.63 -40.17
C GLY A 360 27.81 6.94 -40.34
N LYS A 361 27.40 6.02 -39.43
CA LYS A 361 26.08 5.37 -39.47
C LYS A 361 25.26 5.66 -38.22
N ARG A 362 25.75 6.49 -37.31
CA ARG A 362 25.15 6.84 -36.01
C ARG A 362 24.06 7.86 -36.19
N TYR A 363 22.86 7.60 -35.68
CA TYR A 363 21.78 8.60 -35.69
C TYR A 363 20.92 8.52 -34.44
N PHE A 364 20.39 9.70 -34.08
CA PHE A 364 19.52 9.87 -32.92
C PHE A 364 18.43 10.93 -33.21
N ASN A 365 17.18 10.51 -33.20
CA ASN A 365 16.02 11.36 -33.35
C ASN A 365 15.36 11.60 -32.01
N LEU A 366 14.98 12.86 -31.71
CA LEU A 366 14.24 13.24 -30.50
C LEU A 366 13.17 14.25 -30.86
N THR A 367 11.93 13.93 -30.54
CA THR A 367 10.80 14.83 -30.76
C THR A 367 10.03 15.01 -29.46
N SER A 368 9.75 16.25 -29.10
CA SER A 368 8.73 16.54 -28.09
C SER A 368 7.65 17.42 -28.70
N GLU A 369 6.40 17.14 -28.37
CA GLU A 369 5.22 17.79 -28.93
C GLU A 369 4.13 17.96 -27.88
N ILE A 370 3.49 19.12 -27.88
CA ILE A 370 2.37 19.44 -27.01
C ILE A 370 1.07 19.13 -27.74
N LYS A 371 0.23 18.26 -27.17
CA LYS A 371 -1.12 17.95 -27.68
C LYS A 371 -2.14 18.01 -26.55
N GLY A 372 -3.00 19.03 -26.56
CA GLY A 372 -3.96 19.29 -25.48
C GLY A 372 -3.23 19.53 -24.15
N ASP A 373 -3.58 18.79 -23.11
CA ASP A 373 -2.98 18.86 -21.77
C ASP A 373 -1.84 17.85 -21.57
N CYS A 374 -1.23 17.35 -22.67
CA CYS A 374 -0.19 16.33 -22.61
C CYS A 374 1.05 16.76 -23.39
N LEU A 375 2.22 16.48 -22.79
CA LEU A 375 3.52 16.52 -23.43
C LEU A 375 3.91 15.12 -23.88
N TYR A 376 4.15 14.95 -25.17
CA TYR A 376 4.66 13.71 -25.78
C TYR A 376 6.14 13.87 -26.05
N ILE A 377 6.93 12.87 -25.64
CA ILE A 377 8.37 12.80 -25.90
C ILE A 377 8.65 11.45 -26.55
N VAL A 378 9.20 11.49 -27.76
CA VAL A 378 9.52 10.31 -28.55
C VAL A 378 10.99 10.37 -28.92
N SER A 379 11.73 9.32 -28.65
CA SER A 379 13.12 9.20 -29.05
C SER A 379 13.40 7.87 -29.74
N THR A 380 14.25 7.90 -30.77
CA THR A 380 14.75 6.70 -31.46
C THR A 380 16.23 6.86 -31.76
N ASN A 381 17.00 5.83 -31.50
CA ASN A 381 18.41 5.76 -31.85
C ASN A 381 18.81 4.35 -32.30
N ASN A 382 19.83 4.26 -33.14
CA ASN A 382 20.42 2.98 -33.46
C ASN A 382 21.43 2.51 -32.38
N TYR A 383 21.67 1.20 -32.36
CA TYR A 383 22.65 0.58 -31.48
C TYR A 383 23.29 -0.67 -32.14
N GLY A 384 24.54 -0.98 -31.78
CA GLY A 384 25.29 -2.10 -32.41
C GLY A 384 25.52 -3.31 -31.51
N LYS A 385 25.26 -3.18 -30.17
CA LYS A 385 25.43 -4.29 -29.22
C LYS A 385 24.10 -4.90 -28.82
N PRO A 386 24.01 -6.23 -28.66
CA PRO A 386 22.78 -6.88 -28.23
C PRO A 386 22.36 -6.36 -26.84
N LEU A 387 21.08 -6.00 -26.73
CA LEU A 387 20.48 -5.57 -25.46
C LEU A 387 20.30 -6.78 -24.54
N LYS A 388 20.72 -6.67 -23.30
CA LYS A 388 20.51 -7.71 -22.28
C LYS A 388 19.19 -7.42 -21.55
N MET A 389 18.33 -8.43 -21.52
CA MET A 389 17.09 -8.38 -20.72
C MET A 389 17.25 -9.19 -19.44
N ASP A 390 16.72 -8.65 -18.32
CA ASP A 390 16.58 -9.34 -17.04
C ASP A 390 15.09 -9.35 -16.69
N GLY A 391 14.40 -10.43 -17.04
CA GLY A 391 12.94 -10.53 -17.01
C GLY A 391 12.29 -9.59 -18.03
N GLU A 392 11.39 -8.71 -17.57
CA GLU A 392 10.69 -7.70 -18.38
C GLU A 392 11.44 -6.36 -18.49
N THR A 393 12.68 -6.25 -17.94
CA THR A 393 13.42 -4.99 -17.89
C THR A 393 14.77 -5.12 -18.60
N TYR A 394 15.23 -4.01 -19.22
CA TYR A 394 16.57 -3.94 -19.81
C TYR A 394 17.63 -3.78 -18.73
N SER A 395 18.70 -4.59 -18.81
CA SER A 395 19.85 -4.49 -17.90
C SER A 395 20.75 -3.33 -18.30
N SER A 396 21.36 -2.67 -17.29
CA SER A 396 22.38 -1.65 -17.55
C SER A 396 23.60 -2.27 -18.22
N THR A 397 24.11 -1.60 -19.27
CA THR A 397 25.41 -1.92 -19.87
C THR A 397 26.59 -1.33 -19.12
N LYS A 398 26.35 -0.37 -18.21
CA LYS A 398 27.40 0.38 -17.47
C LYS A 398 27.67 -0.17 -16.06
N HIS A 399 26.65 -0.77 -15.41
CA HIS A 399 26.76 -1.26 -14.04
C HIS A 399 26.14 -2.66 -13.91
N GLN A 400 26.64 -3.47 -12.95
CA GLN A 400 25.98 -4.73 -12.59
C GLN A 400 24.67 -4.41 -11.88
N GLY A 401 23.52 -4.49 -12.60
CA GLY A 401 22.19 -4.27 -12.04
C GLY A 401 21.16 -3.81 -13.08
N LYS A 402 19.95 -3.54 -12.62
CA LYS A 402 18.82 -3.02 -13.45
C LYS A 402 19.19 -1.63 -13.99
N GLY A 403 18.78 -1.34 -15.23
CA GLY A 403 18.95 -0.04 -15.87
C GLY A 403 18.24 1.07 -15.08
N ILE A 404 19.00 1.84 -14.29
CA ILE A 404 18.48 2.89 -13.39
C ILE A 404 17.75 3.98 -14.19
N GLY A 405 18.26 4.33 -15.39
CA GLY A 405 17.70 5.41 -16.22
C GLY A 405 16.27 5.16 -16.69
N LEU A 406 15.97 3.95 -17.18
CA LEU A 406 14.60 3.59 -17.63
C LEU A 406 13.63 3.54 -16.46
N HIS A 407 14.06 3.04 -15.30
CA HIS A 407 13.23 3.00 -14.10
C HIS A 407 12.94 4.41 -13.58
N SER A 408 13.94 5.30 -13.57
CA SER A 408 13.78 6.71 -13.17
C SER A 408 12.77 7.42 -14.08
N MET A 409 12.90 7.28 -15.40
CA MET A 409 11.95 7.87 -16.36
C MET A 409 10.54 7.36 -16.14
N LYS A 410 10.35 6.05 -15.95
CA LYS A 410 9.05 5.45 -15.66
C LYS A 410 8.43 6.00 -14.38
N SER A 411 9.22 6.07 -13.30
CA SER A 411 8.74 6.58 -12.01
C SER A 411 8.33 8.03 -12.08
N ILE A 412 9.09 8.89 -12.78
CA ILE A 412 8.72 10.30 -13.00
C ILE A 412 7.43 10.38 -13.84
N THR A 413 7.31 9.57 -14.88
CA THR A 413 6.11 9.54 -15.74
C THR A 413 4.85 9.19 -14.94
N GLU A 414 4.95 8.24 -14.02
CA GLU A 414 3.84 7.85 -13.12
C GLU A 414 3.40 8.99 -12.19
N VAL A 415 4.33 9.86 -11.74
CA VAL A 415 3.99 11.04 -10.90
C VAL A 415 3.09 12.03 -11.64
N TYR A 416 3.22 12.11 -12.96
CA TYR A 416 2.43 13.02 -13.82
C TYR A 416 1.27 12.28 -14.52
N ASP A 417 0.74 11.19 -13.96
CA ASP A 417 -0.35 10.38 -14.54
C ASP A 417 -0.12 10.03 -16.02
N GLY A 418 1.14 9.81 -16.37
CA GLY A 418 1.61 9.60 -17.74
C GLY A 418 1.72 8.13 -18.14
N ILE A 419 2.16 7.93 -19.38
CA ILE A 419 2.42 6.60 -19.97
C ILE A 419 3.88 6.56 -20.40
N PHE A 420 4.57 5.48 -20.05
CA PHE A 420 5.96 5.20 -20.41
C PHE A 420 6.05 3.89 -21.17
N ASP A 421 6.66 3.91 -22.35
CA ASP A 421 7.03 2.72 -23.10
C ASP A 421 8.47 2.83 -23.60
N ALA A 422 9.21 1.74 -23.59
CA ALA A 422 10.56 1.69 -24.09
C ALA A 422 10.89 0.28 -24.57
N GLY A 423 11.54 0.20 -25.72
CA GLY A 423 11.80 -1.09 -26.33
C GLY A 423 12.78 -1.02 -27.50
N ASN A 424 12.89 -2.15 -28.18
CA ASN A 424 13.64 -2.24 -29.42
C ASN A 424 12.76 -2.72 -30.56
N ASN A 425 12.96 -2.14 -31.74
CA ASN A 425 12.29 -2.54 -32.96
C ASN A 425 13.28 -2.43 -34.13
N ASN A 426 13.48 -3.55 -34.86
CA ASN A 426 14.31 -3.60 -36.08
C ASN A 426 15.73 -2.98 -35.95
N GLY A 427 16.38 -3.08 -34.80
CA GLY A 427 17.72 -2.52 -34.58
C GLY A 427 17.77 -1.08 -34.10
N GLU A 428 16.61 -0.51 -33.81
CA GLU A 428 16.45 0.78 -33.17
C GLU A 428 15.95 0.60 -31.73
N PHE A 429 16.45 1.40 -30.82
CA PHE A 429 15.91 1.54 -29.46
C PHE A 429 15.00 2.75 -29.43
N PHE A 430 13.80 2.61 -28.85
CA PHE A 430 12.86 3.70 -28.71
C PHE A 430 12.48 3.94 -27.26
N VAL A 431 12.13 5.18 -26.96
CA VAL A 431 11.50 5.60 -25.69
C VAL A 431 10.35 6.54 -26.02
N ASP A 432 9.16 6.17 -25.59
CA ASP A 432 7.93 6.93 -25.76
C ASP A 432 7.37 7.30 -24.39
N ILE A 433 7.19 8.61 -24.16
CA ILE A 433 6.69 9.15 -22.89
C ILE A 433 5.53 10.11 -23.17
N MET A 434 4.46 9.98 -22.43
CA MET A 434 3.38 10.94 -22.35
C MET A 434 3.26 11.45 -20.91
N LEU A 435 3.27 12.75 -20.70
CA LEU A 435 3.09 13.40 -19.38
C LEU A 435 1.88 14.33 -19.44
N LYS A 436 1.05 14.34 -18.40
CA LYS A 436 0.01 15.37 -18.22
C LYS A 436 0.58 16.57 -17.48
N TYR A 437 0.30 17.80 -17.96
CA TYR A 437 0.82 19.02 -17.36
C TYR A 437 -0.25 20.08 -17.02
#